data_907cb2572bbbd28bd0aebfcfd91de772
#
_entry.id   907cb2572bbbd28bd0aebfcfd91de772
#
_cell.length_a   1.000
_cell.length_b   1.000
_cell.length_c   1.000
_cell.angle_alpha   90.00
_cell.angle_beta   90.00
_cell.angle_gamma   90.00
#
_symmetry.space_group_name_H-M   'P 1'
#
loop_
_entity.id
_entity.type
_entity.pdbx_description
1 polymer ?
#
loop_
_entity_poly.entity_id
_entity_poly.type
_entity_poly.pdbx_seq_one_letter_code
_entity_poly.pdbx_strand_id
1 'polypeptide(L)'
;MALYPAKAGGCHWTCGDIGWHGRAMTDLNSDDDPRSGEVVVPLPAETNAGVYFIGTIHTPWHHRAECPKRGSLDGPVCTIVVHERWWQALTGVGDHPRIQVLYWMHQARRDLVLQTPMRTGQTTGSFALRSPVRPNPIASSVVALVGIEGGTLHVRGLDCLDGTPLIDLKPDRSTTAE
;
A
#
# COMPACT_ATOMS: atom_id res chain seq x y z
N MET A 1 10.71 -32.60 -10.16
CA MET A 1 11.94 -31.97 -9.63
C MET A 1 12.76 -31.54 -10.83
N ALA A 2 12.56 -30.34 -11.32
CA ALA A 2 13.26 -29.80 -12.47
C ALA A 2 13.94 -28.48 -12.04
N LEU A 3 15.27 -28.53 -11.97
CA LEU A 3 16.18 -27.43 -11.69
C LEU A 3 16.31 -26.56 -12.94
N TYR A 4 15.94 -25.27 -12.81
CA TYR A 4 16.27 -24.26 -13.83
C TYR A 4 17.68 -23.75 -13.58
N PRO A 5 18.57 -23.69 -14.60
CA PRO A 5 19.87 -23.06 -14.45
C PRO A 5 19.76 -21.54 -14.50
N ALA A 6 20.38 -20.88 -13.53
CA ALA A 6 20.57 -19.43 -13.51
C ALA A 6 21.50 -19.02 -14.66
N LYS A 7 21.01 -18.19 -15.60
CA LYS A 7 21.86 -17.42 -16.52
C LYS A 7 22.22 -16.09 -15.87
N ALA A 8 23.50 -15.94 -15.54
CA ALA A 8 24.11 -14.67 -15.25
C ALA A 8 24.18 -13.81 -16.53
N GLY A 9 23.36 -12.80 -16.61
CA GLY A 9 23.41 -11.74 -17.62
C GLY A 9 23.25 -10.43 -16.90
N GLY A 10 24.35 -9.72 -16.63
CA GLY A 10 24.36 -8.41 -16.01
C GLY A 10 23.68 -7.39 -16.91
N CYS A 11 22.46 -6.99 -16.58
CA CYS A 11 21.88 -5.73 -17.03
C CYS A 11 22.08 -4.70 -15.91
N HIS A 12 23.06 -3.84 -16.10
CA HIS A 12 23.17 -2.58 -15.37
C HIS A 12 21.96 -1.72 -15.76
N TRP A 13 20.93 -1.74 -14.94
CA TRP A 13 19.90 -0.72 -14.97
C TRP A 13 20.33 0.38 -14.03
N THR A 14 20.77 1.49 -14.59
CA THR A 14 20.88 2.75 -13.86
C THR A 14 19.48 3.11 -13.37
N CYS A 15 19.36 3.22 -12.06
CA CYS A 15 18.19 3.75 -11.37
C CYS A 15 18.00 5.20 -11.82
N GLY A 16 17.16 5.41 -12.86
CA GLY A 16 16.73 6.73 -13.28
C GLY A 16 15.83 7.31 -12.21
N ASP A 17 16.26 8.41 -11.66
CA ASP A 17 15.69 9.35 -10.74
C ASP A 17 14.14 9.31 -10.60
N ILE A 18 13.63 8.40 -9.78
CA ILE A 18 12.47 8.69 -8.96
C ILE A 18 13.08 9.12 -7.62
N GLY A 19 13.19 10.43 -7.42
CA GLY A 19 13.82 11.02 -6.24
C GLY A 19 13.14 10.61 -4.95
N TRP A 20 13.54 9.49 -4.41
CA TRP A 20 13.40 9.18 -3.00
C TRP A 20 14.46 9.98 -2.26
N HIS A 21 14.24 11.28 -2.12
CA HIS A 21 14.94 12.04 -1.10
C HIS A 21 14.46 11.49 0.24
N GLY A 22 15.30 10.67 0.84
CA GLY A 22 15.20 10.41 2.26
C GLY A 22 15.05 11.75 2.96
N ARG A 23 13.90 12.03 3.55
CA ARG A 23 13.74 13.18 4.44
C ARG A 23 14.85 13.06 5.48
N ALA A 24 15.73 14.04 5.50
CA ALA A 24 16.64 14.21 6.59
C ALA A 24 15.83 14.25 7.89
N MET A 25 16.40 13.68 8.96
CA MET A 25 15.79 13.55 10.31
C MET A 25 15.37 14.88 10.97
N THR A 26 15.38 16.02 10.25
CA THR A 26 15.21 17.38 10.79
C THR A 26 13.82 17.99 10.54
N ASP A 27 12.92 17.32 9.79
CA ASP A 27 11.55 17.84 9.51
C ASP A 27 10.45 16.93 10.11
N LEU A 28 10.63 16.45 11.34
CA LEU A 28 9.56 15.78 12.08
C LEU A 28 8.59 16.87 12.58
N ASN A 29 7.41 16.93 11.99
CA ASN A 29 6.27 17.65 12.53
C ASN A 29 5.97 17.11 13.94
N SER A 30 5.50 17.94 14.85
CA SER A 30 5.13 17.57 16.22
C SER A 30 4.13 16.40 16.33
N ASP A 31 3.43 16.07 15.24
CA ASP A 31 2.54 14.91 15.13
C ASP A 31 3.24 13.56 14.91
N ASP A 32 4.56 13.57 14.63
CA ASP A 32 5.36 12.38 14.38
C ASP A 32 6.12 11.87 15.61
N ASP A 33 6.10 12.61 16.72
CA ASP A 33 6.74 12.18 17.97
C ASP A 33 6.00 10.99 18.60
N PRO A 34 6.73 9.99 19.14
CA PRO A 34 6.13 8.86 19.83
C PRO A 34 5.31 9.32 21.03
N ARG A 35 4.09 8.82 21.18
CA ARG A 35 3.22 9.08 22.32
C ARG A 35 3.67 8.27 23.54
N SER A 36 3.17 8.64 24.73
CA SER A 36 3.43 7.90 25.95
C SER A 36 3.07 6.40 25.78
N GLY A 37 4.01 5.54 26.09
CA GLY A 37 3.89 4.08 25.95
C GLY A 37 4.20 3.53 24.57
N GLU A 38 4.43 4.37 23.54
CA GLU A 38 4.86 3.89 22.23
C GLU A 38 6.36 3.55 22.25
N VAL A 39 6.74 2.50 21.53
CA VAL A 39 8.13 2.02 21.44
C VAL A 39 8.60 2.07 20.02
N VAL A 40 9.69 2.80 19.80
CA VAL A 40 10.42 2.92 18.54
C VAL A 40 11.57 1.92 18.52
N VAL A 41 11.78 1.27 17.40
CA VAL A 41 12.97 0.45 17.13
C VAL A 41 13.65 0.92 15.86
N PRO A 42 15.00 0.93 15.82
CA PRO A 42 15.71 1.25 14.60
C PRO A 42 15.41 0.20 13.52
N LEU A 43 15.18 0.66 12.29
CA LEU A 43 15.04 -0.25 11.17
C LEU A 43 16.40 -0.87 10.83
N PRO A 44 16.42 -2.13 10.32
CA PRO A 44 17.63 -2.71 9.75
C PRO A 44 18.21 -1.83 8.66
N ALA A 45 19.52 -1.77 8.54
CA ALA A 45 20.22 -0.97 7.52
C ALA A 45 19.90 -1.47 6.09
N GLU A 46 19.62 -2.77 5.94
CA GLU A 46 19.34 -3.40 4.66
C GLU A 46 17.95 -4.05 4.66
N THR A 47 17.31 -4.05 3.50
CA THR A 47 16.05 -4.77 3.28
C THR A 47 16.32 -6.20 2.83
N ASN A 48 15.51 -7.17 3.30
CA ASN A 48 15.64 -8.57 2.91
C ASN A 48 15.05 -8.87 1.51
N ALA A 49 14.15 -8.02 1.03
CA ALA A 49 13.48 -8.17 -0.25
C ALA A 49 13.01 -6.82 -0.79
N GLY A 50 12.78 -6.75 -2.10
CA GLY A 50 12.15 -5.62 -2.77
C GLY A 50 10.76 -5.96 -3.27
N VAL A 51 9.96 -4.93 -3.57
CA VAL A 51 8.66 -5.04 -4.25
C VAL A 51 8.67 -4.16 -5.50
N TYR A 52 7.94 -4.58 -6.54
CA TYR A 52 7.64 -3.71 -7.68
C TYR A 52 6.33 -2.98 -7.41
N PHE A 53 6.32 -1.66 -7.55
CA PHE A 53 5.08 -0.93 -7.65
C PHE A 53 4.54 -1.07 -9.07
N ILE A 54 3.38 -1.71 -9.20
CA ILE A 54 2.79 -2.04 -10.49
C ILE A 54 1.87 -0.94 -11.02
N GLY A 55 1.65 0.12 -10.25
CA GLY A 55 0.78 1.23 -10.61
C GLY A 55 0.67 2.26 -9.50
N THR A 56 -0.26 3.19 -9.69
CA THR A 56 -0.56 4.27 -8.75
C THR A 56 -2.07 4.35 -8.50
N ILE A 57 -2.43 4.62 -7.28
CA ILE A 57 -3.82 4.81 -6.83
C ILE A 57 -4.10 6.31 -6.73
N HIS A 58 -5.20 6.76 -7.32
CA HIS A 58 -5.69 8.13 -7.25
C HIS A 58 -7.00 8.18 -6.50
N THR A 59 -7.04 9.04 -5.48
CA THR A 59 -8.18 9.25 -4.60
C THR A 59 -8.42 10.75 -4.41
N PRO A 60 -9.57 11.18 -3.90
CA PRO A 60 -9.81 12.59 -3.61
C PRO A 60 -9.09 13.11 -2.36
N TRP A 61 -8.33 12.28 -1.65
CA TRP A 61 -7.71 12.66 -0.37
C TRP A 61 -6.22 12.95 -0.53
N HIS A 62 -5.84 14.20 -0.32
CA HIS A 62 -4.45 14.67 -0.42
C HIS A 62 -3.76 14.74 0.95
N HIS A 63 -4.54 14.78 2.04
CA HIS A 63 -4.03 14.83 3.41
C HIS A 63 -4.60 13.70 4.25
N ARG A 64 -3.80 13.21 5.20
CA ARG A 64 -4.16 12.10 6.09
C ARG A 64 -5.46 12.32 6.86
N ALA A 65 -5.75 13.57 7.25
CA ALA A 65 -6.97 13.93 7.97
C ALA A 65 -8.25 13.77 7.13
N GLU A 66 -8.12 13.80 5.81
CA GLU A 66 -9.23 13.65 4.85
C GLU A 66 -9.56 12.19 4.57
N CYS A 67 -8.59 11.29 4.76
CA CYS A 67 -8.78 9.87 4.49
C CYS A 67 -9.82 9.27 5.44
N PRO A 68 -10.80 8.51 4.93
CA PRO A 68 -11.72 7.77 5.79
C PRO A 68 -10.95 6.71 6.59
N LYS A 69 -11.42 6.40 7.79
CA LYS A 69 -10.82 5.35 8.64
C LYS A 69 -11.00 3.93 8.06
N ARG A 70 -11.90 3.80 7.12
CA ARG A 70 -12.21 2.57 6.37
C ARG A 70 -12.85 2.95 5.05
N GLY A 71 -12.44 2.30 3.98
CA GLY A 71 -13.07 2.43 2.68
C GLY A 71 -14.55 1.98 2.70
N SER A 72 -15.40 2.69 1.95
CA SER A 72 -16.81 2.35 1.75
C SER A 72 -17.08 2.01 0.31
N LEU A 73 -17.79 0.90 0.06
CA LEU A 73 -18.19 0.52 -1.30
C LEU A 73 -19.18 1.52 -1.94
N ASP A 74 -19.82 2.36 -1.12
CA ASP A 74 -20.67 3.47 -1.55
C ASP A 74 -19.91 4.81 -1.60
N GLY A 75 -18.60 4.79 -1.32
CA GLY A 75 -17.73 5.96 -1.34
C GLY A 75 -17.49 6.51 -2.74
N PRO A 76 -16.65 7.55 -2.88
CA PRO A 76 -16.31 8.13 -4.18
C PRO A 76 -15.65 7.09 -5.09
N VAL A 77 -15.78 7.32 -6.40
CA VAL A 77 -15.00 6.57 -7.38
C VAL A 77 -13.55 7.05 -7.31
N CYS A 78 -12.66 6.09 -7.12
CA CYS A 78 -11.22 6.28 -7.19
C CYS A 78 -10.69 5.58 -8.45
N THR A 79 -9.47 5.91 -8.87
CA THR A 79 -8.84 5.25 -10.01
C THR A 79 -7.55 4.55 -9.60
N ILE A 80 -7.29 3.41 -10.23
CA ILE A 80 -6.04 2.67 -10.11
C ILE A 80 -5.43 2.62 -11.50
N VAL A 81 -4.30 3.31 -11.70
CA VAL A 81 -3.57 3.32 -12.97
C VAL A 81 -2.46 2.29 -12.90
N VAL A 82 -2.60 1.22 -13.66
CA VAL A 82 -1.60 0.15 -13.77
C VAL A 82 -0.58 0.54 -14.85
N HIS A 83 0.71 0.35 -14.58
CA HIS A 83 1.77 0.64 -15.54
C HIS A 83 1.65 -0.28 -16.76
N GLU A 84 1.89 0.24 -17.95
CA GLU A 84 1.67 -0.42 -19.24
C GLU A 84 2.28 -1.82 -19.33
N ARG A 85 3.48 -2.02 -18.80
CA ARG A 85 4.16 -3.33 -18.77
C ARG A 85 3.36 -4.45 -18.10
N TRP A 86 2.37 -4.10 -17.27
CA TRP A 86 1.55 -5.04 -16.50
C TRP A 86 0.11 -5.17 -17.02
N TRP A 87 -0.28 -4.45 -18.08
CA TRP A 87 -1.66 -4.45 -18.57
C TRP A 87 -2.19 -5.84 -18.95
N GLN A 88 -1.34 -6.70 -19.48
CA GLN A 88 -1.74 -8.07 -19.81
C GLN A 88 -2.20 -8.86 -18.57
N ALA A 89 -1.68 -8.54 -17.38
CA ALA A 89 -2.09 -9.16 -16.13
C ALA A 89 -3.51 -8.74 -15.68
N LEU A 90 -4.12 -7.73 -16.31
CA LEU A 90 -5.50 -7.33 -16.07
C LEU A 90 -6.54 -8.22 -16.79
N THR A 91 -6.09 -9.13 -17.66
CA THR A 91 -7.00 -10.06 -18.38
C THR A 91 -7.83 -10.87 -17.37
N GLY A 92 -9.15 -10.79 -17.49
CA GLY A 92 -10.10 -11.47 -16.59
C GLY A 92 -10.40 -10.74 -15.27
N VAL A 93 -9.71 -9.64 -14.94
CA VAL A 93 -10.04 -8.87 -13.72
C VAL A 93 -11.46 -8.31 -13.78
N GLY A 94 -11.94 -7.95 -14.97
CA GLY A 94 -13.30 -7.42 -15.19
C GLY A 94 -14.43 -8.41 -14.86
N ASP A 95 -14.15 -9.70 -14.78
CA ASP A 95 -15.13 -10.74 -14.45
C ASP A 95 -15.47 -10.76 -12.94
N HIS A 96 -14.72 -10.00 -12.14
CA HIS A 96 -14.88 -9.95 -10.69
C HIS A 96 -15.55 -8.65 -10.26
N PRO A 97 -16.73 -8.68 -9.62
CA PRO A 97 -17.42 -7.47 -9.15
C PRO A 97 -16.65 -6.78 -8.00
N ARG A 98 -15.78 -7.53 -7.33
CA ARG A 98 -14.92 -7.03 -6.25
C ARG A 98 -13.51 -7.59 -6.37
N ILE A 99 -12.54 -6.75 -6.04
CA ILE A 99 -11.13 -7.10 -6.03
C ILE A 99 -10.49 -6.67 -4.71
N GLN A 100 -9.46 -7.39 -4.29
CA GLN A 100 -8.57 -7.02 -3.21
C GLN A 100 -7.40 -6.24 -3.79
N VAL A 101 -7.20 -5.03 -3.28
CA VAL A 101 -6.11 -4.12 -3.67
C VAL A 101 -5.07 -4.10 -2.56
N LEU A 102 -3.82 -4.42 -2.88
CA LEU A 102 -2.69 -4.29 -1.98
C LEU A 102 -1.86 -3.06 -2.38
N TYR A 103 -1.53 -2.23 -1.40
CA TYR A 103 -0.84 -0.97 -1.65
C TYR A 103 0.11 -0.60 -0.53
N TRP A 104 1.06 0.28 -0.85
CA TRP A 104 2.10 0.71 0.06
C TRP A 104 1.75 2.06 0.68
N MET A 105 1.59 2.10 2.01
CA MET A 105 1.33 3.33 2.76
C MET A 105 2.61 4.14 2.87
N HIS A 106 3.02 4.79 1.77
CA HIS A 106 4.34 5.36 1.52
C HIS A 106 4.73 6.51 2.47
N GLN A 107 3.77 7.15 3.11
CA GLN A 107 3.99 8.22 4.09
C GLN A 107 3.93 7.72 5.55
N ALA A 108 3.70 6.43 5.78
CA ALA A 108 3.63 5.90 7.13
C ALA A 108 5.03 5.68 7.72
N ARG A 109 5.21 6.07 8.99
CA ARG A 109 6.42 5.71 9.72
C ARG A 109 6.49 4.18 9.91
N ARG A 110 7.71 3.64 10.04
CA ARG A 110 7.93 2.19 9.99
C ARG A 110 8.55 1.60 11.23
N ASP A 111 8.87 2.41 12.20
CA ASP A 111 9.74 2.12 13.34
C ASP A 111 9.00 1.88 14.67
N LEU A 112 7.66 2.02 14.73
CA LEU A 112 6.89 1.75 15.94
C LEU A 112 6.52 0.27 16.05
N VAL A 113 6.91 -0.36 17.15
CA VAL A 113 6.53 -1.74 17.50
C VAL A 113 5.41 -1.80 18.53
N LEU A 114 5.28 -0.79 19.38
CA LEU A 114 4.11 -0.56 20.25
C LEU A 114 3.47 0.78 19.88
N GLN A 115 2.16 0.80 19.81
CA GLN A 115 1.35 1.98 19.48
C GLN A 115 0.29 2.21 20.54
N THR A 116 -0.01 3.48 20.80
CA THR A 116 -1.10 3.89 21.69
C THR A 116 -2.17 4.64 20.87
N PRO A 117 -3.15 3.91 20.27
CA PRO A 117 -4.20 4.55 19.48
C PRO A 117 -5.01 5.54 20.32
N MET A 118 -5.21 6.76 19.81
CA MET A 118 -5.95 7.83 20.52
C MET A 118 -7.34 7.39 20.97
N ARG A 119 -8.00 6.51 20.20
CA ARG A 119 -9.37 6.06 20.50
C ARG A 119 -9.44 5.18 21.75
N THR A 120 -8.44 4.36 22.00
CA THR A 120 -8.44 3.39 23.10
C THR A 120 -7.54 3.81 24.26
N GLY A 121 -6.51 4.61 23.99
CA GLY A 121 -5.47 4.95 24.95
C GLY A 121 -4.64 3.76 25.46
N GLN A 122 -4.94 2.55 24.96
CA GLN A 122 -4.26 1.32 25.38
C GLN A 122 -3.09 1.01 24.46
N THR A 123 -1.90 0.90 25.04
CA THR A 123 -0.70 0.49 24.29
C THR A 123 -0.84 -0.96 23.81
N THR A 124 -0.61 -1.18 22.51
CA THR A 124 -0.84 -2.45 21.84
C THR A 124 0.26 -2.67 20.79
N GLY A 125 0.66 -3.91 20.58
CA GLY A 125 1.62 -4.27 19.53
C GLY A 125 1.12 -3.91 18.13
N SER A 126 2.01 -3.37 17.27
CA SER A 126 1.65 -2.93 15.91
C SER A 126 0.99 -4.02 15.08
N PHE A 127 1.33 -5.29 15.30
CA PHE A 127 0.75 -6.40 14.54
C PHE A 127 -0.66 -6.81 15.01
N ALA A 128 -1.08 -6.37 16.19
CA ALA A 128 -2.46 -6.52 16.66
C ALA A 128 -3.39 -5.38 16.19
N LEU A 129 -2.87 -4.45 15.39
CA LEU A 129 -3.60 -3.29 14.86
C LEU A 129 -3.64 -3.33 13.33
N ARG A 130 -4.66 -2.70 12.75
CA ARG A 130 -4.70 -2.38 11.31
C ARG A 130 -4.17 -0.96 11.03
N SER A 131 -3.20 -0.53 11.81
CA SER A 131 -2.52 0.74 11.63
C SER A 131 -1.58 0.69 10.41
N PRO A 132 -1.44 1.77 9.63
CA PRO A 132 -0.43 1.87 8.59
C PRO A 132 1.00 1.91 9.14
N VAL A 133 1.15 2.30 10.40
CA VAL A 133 2.44 2.43 11.08
C VAL A 133 2.96 1.04 11.45
N ARG A 134 3.88 0.52 10.65
CA ARG A 134 4.46 -0.83 10.79
C ARG A 134 5.72 -0.98 9.94
N PRO A 135 6.61 -1.93 10.23
CA PRO A 135 7.85 -2.12 9.47
C PRO A 135 7.65 -2.26 7.97
N ASN A 136 6.64 -3.02 7.55
CA ASN A 136 6.19 -3.12 6.17
C ASN A 136 4.77 -2.56 6.08
N PRO A 137 4.59 -1.28 5.69
CA PRO A 137 3.30 -0.60 5.69
C PRO A 137 2.46 -1.00 4.46
N ILE A 138 2.22 -2.30 4.33
CA ILE A 138 1.37 -2.87 3.29
C ILE A 138 -0.07 -2.86 3.80
N ALA A 139 -0.94 -2.18 3.05
CA ALA A 139 -2.36 -2.17 3.30
C ALA A 139 -3.11 -3.04 2.30
N SER A 140 -4.32 -3.41 2.65
CA SER A 140 -5.21 -4.23 1.82
C SER A 140 -6.65 -3.77 2.01
N SER A 141 -7.32 -3.44 0.91
CA SER A 141 -8.72 -3.08 0.87
C SER A 141 -9.47 -3.92 -0.16
N VAL A 142 -10.66 -4.38 0.18
CA VAL A 142 -11.59 -4.96 -0.79
C VAL A 142 -12.43 -3.82 -1.36
N VAL A 143 -12.43 -3.69 -2.68
CA VAL A 143 -13.08 -2.61 -3.41
C VAL A 143 -14.09 -3.17 -4.42
N ALA A 144 -15.16 -2.42 -4.69
CA ALA A 144 -16.06 -2.70 -5.80
C ALA A 144 -15.41 -2.22 -7.10
N LEU A 145 -15.35 -3.09 -8.10
CA LEU A 145 -14.91 -2.73 -9.44
C LEU A 145 -16.08 -2.09 -10.19
N VAL A 146 -15.90 -0.84 -10.62
CA VAL A 146 -16.91 -0.08 -11.36
C VAL A 146 -16.71 -0.24 -12.87
N GLY A 147 -15.45 -0.31 -13.30
CA GLY A 147 -15.09 -0.48 -14.71
C GLY A 147 -13.59 -0.52 -14.93
N ILE A 148 -13.19 -0.90 -16.14
CA ILE A 148 -11.79 -0.93 -16.60
C ILE A 148 -11.73 -0.29 -17.99
N GLU A 149 -10.81 0.63 -18.16
CA GLU A 149 -10.50 1.27 -19.43
C GLU A 149 -8.99 1.20 -19.69
N GLY A 150 -8.57 0.34 -20.61
CA GLY A 150 -7.14 0.08 -20.83
C GLY A 150 -6.45 -0.40 -19.55
N GLY A 151 -5.47 0.36 -19.08
CA GLY A 151 -4.74 0.07 -17.83
C GLY A 151 -5.33 0.75 -16.59
N THR A 152 -6.49 1.39 -16.67
CA THR A 152 -7.11 2.14 -15.57
C THR A 152 -8.34 1.41 -15.05
N LEU A 153 -8.36 1.13 -13.75
CA LEU A 153 -9.50 0.57 -13.06
C LEU A 153 -10.22 1.68 -12.28
N HIS A 154 -11.54 1.73 -12.40
CA HIS A 154 -12.42 2.58 -11.61
C HIS A 154 -13.00 1.75 -10.47
N VAL A 155 -12.80 2.18 -9.23
CA VAL A 155 -13.15 1.38 -8.04
C VAL A 155 -13.79 2.25 -6.96
N ARG A 156 -14.54 1.60 -6.04
CA ARG A 156 -15.03 2.23 -4.79
C ARG A 156 -14.56 1.39 -3.61
N GLY A 157 -14.18 2.05 -2.51
CA GLY A 157 -13.79 1.35 -1.28
C GLY A 157 -12.33 1.55 -0.87
N LEU A 158 -11.60 2.44 -1.52
CA LEU A 158 -10.27 2.83 -1.08
C LEU A 158 -10.34 3.83 0.09
N ASP A 159 -9.26 3.90 0.88
CA ASP A 159 -9.11 4.76 2.06
C ASP A 159 -7.68 5.31 2.22
N CYS A 160 -6.93 5.32 1.12
CA CYS A 160 -5.55 5.77 1.08
C CYS A 160 -5.41 7.17 0.43
N LEU A 161 -4.27 7.79 0.64
CA LEU A 161 -3.91 9.07 0.02
C LEU A 161 -3.82 8.97 -1.50
N ASP A 162 -4.06 10.08 -2.18
CA ASP A 162 -3.73 10.22 -3.59
C ASP A 162 -2.25 9.95 -3.84
N GLY A 163 -1.94 9.34 -5.00
CA GLY A 163 -0.57 8.96 -5.36
C GLY A 163 -0.03 7.72 -4.62
N THR A 164 -0.86 6.97 -3.89
CA THR A 164 -0.43 5.77 -3.18
C THR A 164 0.05 4.68 -4.16
N PRO A 165 1.28 4.12 -3.97
CA PRO A 165 1.81 3.08 -4.84
C PRO A 165 1.02 1.77 -4.73
N LEU A 166 0.66 1.21 -5.88
CA LEU A 166 0.00 -0.09 -5.99
C LEU A 166 1.03 -1.23 -5.96
N ILE A 167 0.78 -2.25 -5.11
CA ILE A 167 1.63 -3.45 -5.02
C ILE A 167 1.04 -4.60 -5.83
N ASP A 168 -0.26 -4.89 -5.66
CA ASP A 168 -0.88 -6.08 -6.25
C ASP A 168 -2.41 -5.96 -6.32
N LEU A 169 -3.02 -6.74 -7.20
CA LEU A 169 -4.46 -6.90 -7.35
C LEU A 169 -4.82 -8.39 -7.29
N LYS A 170 -5.86 -8.74 -6.54
CA LYS A 170 -6.34 -10.12 -6.44
C LYS A 170 -7.87 -10.17 -6.54
N PRO A 171 -8.46 -11.24 -7.07
CA PRO A 171 -9.89 -11.47 -6.91
C PRO A 171 -10.29 -11.50 -5.44
N ASP A 172 -11.42 -10.85 -5.09
CA ASP A 172 -12.00 -11.03 -3.76
C ASP A 172 -12.75 -12.36 -3.68
N ARG A 173 -12.28 -13.26 -2.82
CA ARG A 173 -12.91 -14.56 -2.57
C ARG A 173 -13.68 -14.62 -1.25
N SER A 174 -13.82 -13.49 -0.54
CA SER A 174 -14.45 -13.47 0.79
C SER A 174 -15.96 -13.76 0.77
N THR A 175 -16.59 -13.73 -0.41
CA THR A 175 -18.04 -13.98 -0.58
C THR A 175 -18.36 -15.29 -1.29
N THR A 176 -17.38 -16.04 -1.74
CA THR A 176 -17.59 -17.38 -2.30
C THR A 176 -17.61 -18.37 -1.13
N ALA A 177 -18.80 -18.62 -0.56
CA ALA A 177 -19.03 -19.84 0.20
C ALA A 177 -18.85 -21.01 -0.78
N GLU A 178 -17.87 -21.86 -0.56
CA GLU A 178 -17.80 -23.19 -1.18
C GLU A 178 -18.93 -24.06 -0.65
#